data_3af0593e3c4099603e8e9bd601f1331b
#
_entry.id   3af0593e3c4099603e8e9bd601f1331b
#
_cell.length_a   1.000
_cell.length_b   1.000
_cell.length_c   1.000
_cell.angle_alpha   90.00
_cell.angle_beta   90.00
_cell.angle_gamma   90.00
#
_symmetry.space_group_name_H-M   'P 1'
#
loop_
_entity.id
_entity.type
_entity.pdbx_description
1 polymer ?
#
loop_
_entity_poly.entity_id
_entity_poly.type
_entity_poly.pdbx_seq_one_letter_code
_entity_poly.pdbx_strand_id
1 'polypeptide(L)'
;DLEQTEGKELPFLSAAELTGKVPDYSKLMSAIRKISPVSIHYENLEATVKGYYDLTAKEIIIRSGMSELHTVKTALHEITHVLLHSDRNDKKSSFERETEAESVAYVVCNALGLDTAEYSFPYLTSWSQEHTPKELKSSLFLVRKTADSIINQLIIQLEPEQHMTTIE
;
A
#
# COMPACT_ATOMS: atom_id res chain seq x y z
N ASP A 1 2.30 -13.52 16.17
CA ASP A 1 1.99 -13.20 17.58
C ASP A 1 1.24 -11.88 17.60
N LEU A 2 -0.10 -11.98 17.62
CA LEU A 2 -1.04 -10.85 17.56
C LEU A 2 -1.20 -10.12 18.91
N GLU A 3 -0.37 -10.39 19.89
CA GLU A 3 -0.60 -9.96 21.28
C GLU A 3 0.26 -8.78 21.78
N GLN A 4 0.92 -8.01 20.90
CA GLN A 4 1.71 -6.86 21.35
C GLN A 4 1.42 -5.56 20.61
N THR A 5 0.17 -5.24 20.40
CA THR A 5 -0.24 -3.87 20.07
C THR A 5 -1.26 -3.38 21.08
N GLU A 6 -0.79 -3.03 22.28
CA GLU A 6 -1.50 -2.07 23.12
C GLU A 6 -1.31 -0.66 22.53
N GLY A 7 -1.85 -0.45 21.33
CA GLY A 7 -2.09 0.86 20.79
C GLY A 7 -3.58 1.14 20.92
N LYS A 8 -3.96 2.30 21.47
CA LYS A 8 -5.33 2.80 21.43
C LYS A 8 -5.89 2.54 20.05
N GLU A 9 -6.92 1.71 19.93
CA GLU A 9 -7.68 1.56 18.71
C GLU A 9 -8.12 2.93 18.27
N LEU A 10 -7.63 3.39 17.12
CA LEU A 10 -8.10 4.63 16.52
C LEU A 10 -9.56 4.38 16.11
N PRO A 11 -10.54 5.13 16.65
CA PRO A 11 -11.97 4.83 16.49
C PRO A 11 -12.48 4.94 15.06
N PHE A 12 -11.63 5.29 14.10
CA PHE A 12 -11.95 5.47 12.69
C PHE A 12 -11.41 4.39 11.77
N LEU A 13 -10.69 3.39 12.28
CA LEU A 13 -9.99 2.40 11.45
C LEU A 13 -10.84 1.20 11.03
N SER A 14 -12.08 1.11 11.47
CA SER A 14 -13.07 0.25 10.83
C SER A 14 -13.66 0.91 9.59
N ALA A 15 -12.85 1.68 8.87
CA ALA A 15 -13.29 2.39 7.69
C ALA A 15 -14.04 1.47 6.73
N ALA A 16 -15.15 1.97 6.24
CA ALA A 16 -15.94 1.32 5.22
C ALA A 16 -15.03 0.88 4.07
N GLU A 17 -15.25 -0.33 3.60
CA GLU A 17 -14.49 -0.86 2.46
C GLU A 17 -14.70 0.03 1.24
N LEU A 18 -13.61 0.41 0.57
CA LEU A 18 -13.69 1.11 -0.70
C LEU A 18 -14.50 0.26 -1.68
N THR A 19 -15.40 0.90 -2.40
CA THR A 19 -16.17 0.27 -3.46
C THR A 19 -15.70 0.82 -4.80
N GLY A 20 -15.63 -0.02 -5.81
CA GLY A 20 -15.34 0.43 -7.16
C GLY A 20 -14.57 -0.59 -7.98
N LYS A 21 -14.70 -0.40 -9.30
CA LYS A 21 -13.94 -1.14 -10.29
C LYS A 21 -12.71 -0.34 -10.71
N VAL A 22 -11.71 -1.05 -11.18
CA VAL A 22 -10.46 -0.47 -11.67
C VAL A 22 -10.33 -0.78 -13.16
N PRO A 23 -10.14 0.24 -14.02
CA PRO A 23 -9.86 0.00 -15.44
C PRO A 23 -8.65 -0.92 -15.60
N ASP A 24 -8.78 -1.91 -16.48
CA ASP A 24 -7.72 -2.92 -16.73
C ASP A 24 -7.17 -3.59 -15.46
N TYR A 25 -8.04 -3.88 -14.49
CA TYR A 25 -7.68 -4.42 -13.17
C TYR A 25 -6.69 -5.59 -13.23
N SER A 26 -6.92 -6.57 -14.12
CA SER A 26 -6.04 -7.73 -14.26
C SER A 26 -4.64 -7.34 -14.70
N LYS A 27 -4.51 -6.39 -15.62
CA LYS A 27 -3.23 -5.87 -16.10
C LYS A 27 -2.50 -5.12 -14.98
N LEU A 28 -3.22 -4.25 -14.27
CA LEU A 28 -2.66 -3.50 -13.14
C LEU A 28 -2.19 -4.44 -12.02
N MET A 29 -3.01 -5.41 -11.63
CA MET A 29 -2.62 -6.37 -10.58
C MET A 29 -1.44 -7.26 -11.01
N SER A 30 -1.35 -7.61 -12.29
CA SER A 30 -0.17 -8.30 -12.83
C SER A 30 1.09 -7.42 -12.70
N ALA A 31 1.00 -6.15 -13.04
CA ALA A 31 2.10 -5.19 -12.89
C ALA A 31 2.51 -5.03 -11.41
N ILE A 32 1.54 -4.88 -10.51
CA ILE A 32 1.78 -4.78 -9.05
C ILE A 32 2.49 -6.03 -8.53
N ARG A 33 2.09 -7.22 -8.95
CA ARG A 33 2.79 -8.46 -8.57
C ARG A 33 4.22 -8.51 -9.07
N LYS A 34 4.49 -8.02 -10.28
CA LYS A 34 5.84 -7.99 -10.85
C LYS A 34 6.79 -7.06 -10.11
N ILE A 35 6.30 -5.92 -9.62
CA ILE A 35 7.13 -4.97 -8.87
C ILE A 35 7.22 -5.31 -7.37
N SER A 36 6.36 -6.18 -6.86
CA SER A 36 6.40 -6.59 -5.46
C SER A 36 7.69 -7.34 -5.14
N PRO A 37 8.41 -6.95 -4.05
CA PRO A 37 9.62 -7.66 -3.63
C PRO A 37 9.36 -9.09 -3.14
N VAL A 38 8.11 -9.40 -2.81
CA VAL A 38 7.67 -10.69 -2.27
C VAL A 38 6.40 -11.17 -2.97
N SER A 39 6.09 -12.45 -2.85
CA SER A 39 4.85 -13.01 -3.42
C SER A 39 3.60 -12.44 -2.77
N ILE A 40 2.53 -12.32 -3.55
CA ILE A 40 1.21 -11.87 -3.10
C ILE A 40 0.22 -13.03 -3.25
N HIS A 41 -0.41 -13.41 -2.16
CA HIS A 41 -1.41 -14.47 -2.08
C HIS A 41 -2.75 -13.92 -1.63
N TYR A 42 -3.82 -14.66 -1.92
CA TYR A 42 -5.18 -14.33 -1.49
C TYR A 42 -5.70 -15.40 -0.55
N GLU A 43 -6.24 -14.97 0.57
CA GLU A 43 -6.84 -15.86 1.55
C GLU A 43 -8.21 -15.36 2.01
N ASN A 44 -9.01 -16.26 2.55
CA ASN A 44 -10.26 -15.91 3.19
C ASN A 44 -9.98 -15.46 4.63
N LEU A 45 -9.77 -14.14 4.80
CA LEU A 45 -9.49 -13.52 6.08
C LEU A 45 -10.78 -12.97 6.70
N GLU A 46 -10.76 -12.70 8.01
CA GLU A 46 -11.85 -12.01 8.68
C GLU A 46 -12.09 -10.62 8.09
N ALA A 47 -13.33 -10.15 8.17
CA ALA A 47 -13.77 -8.90 7.53
C ALA A 47 -12.97 -7.66 7.98
N THR A 48 -12.45 -7.67 9.20
CA THR A 48 -11.63 -6.60 9.77
C THR A 48 -10.21 -6.56 9.21
N VAL A 49 -9.69 -7.69 8.72
CA VAL A 49 -8.34 -7.82 8.17
C VAL A 49 -8.41 -7.69 6.65
N LYS A 50 -7.79 -6.67 6.08
CA LYS A 50 -7.76 -6.43 4.63
C LYS A 50 -6.58 -7.12 3.96
N GLY A 51 -5.46 -7.15 4.64
CA GLY A 51 -4.22 -7.80 4.25
C GLY A 51 -3.16 -7.63 5.31
N TYR A 52 -2.05 -8.30 5.13
CA TYR A 52 -0.87 -8.12 5.98
C TYR A 52 0.39 -8.66 5.29
N TYR A 53 1.54 -8.15 5.72
CA TYR A 53 2.84 -8.70 5.35
C TYR A 53 3.32 -9.67 6.44
N ASP A 54 3.53 -10.92 6.07
CA ASP A 54 4.14 -11.93 6.94
C ASP A 54 5.67 -11.83 6.86
N LEU A 55 6.26 -11.30 7.94
CA LEU A 55 7.72 -11.16 8.06
C LEU A 55 8.46 -12.50 8.11
N THR A 56 7.81 -13.57 8.53
CA THR A 56 8.41 -14.89 8.67
C THR A 56 8.38 -15.65 7.34
N ALA A 57 7.20 -15.72 6.73
CA ALA A 57 7.02 -16.35 5.42
C ALA A 57 7.57 -15.46 4.28
N LYS A 58 7.74 -14.17 4.52
CA LYS A 58 8.12 -13.15 3.52
C LYS A 58 7.15 -13.14 2.33
N GLU A 59 5.89 -13.01 2.65
CA GLU A 59 4.82 -12.93 1.66
C GLU A 59 3.74 -11.95 2.10
N ILE A 60 3.00 -11.42 1.13
CA ILE A 60 1.85 -10.56 1.36
C ILE A 60 0.59 -11.40 1.21
N ILE A 61 -0.29 -11.32 2.20
CA ILE A 61 -1.61 -11.95 2.17
C ILE A 61 -2.66 -10.87 2.02
N ILE A 62 -3.55 -11.02 1.06
CA ILE A 62 -4.67 -10.10 0.79
C ILE A 62 -5.98 -10.86 0.97
N ARG A 63 -6.95 -10.22 1.63
CA ARG A 63 -8.27 -10.81 1.79
C ARG A 63 -8.96 -10.98 0.43
N SER A 64 -9.46 -12.19 0.19
CA SER A 64 -10.28 -12.50 -0.98
C SER A 64 -11.64 -11.79 -0.92
N GLY A 65 -12.20 -11.48 -2.09
CA GLY A 65 -13.57 -10.96 -2.21
C GLY A 65 -13.76 -9.47 -1.94
N MET A 66 -12.68 -8.70 -1.74
CA MET A 66 -12.78 -7.23 -1.70
C MET A 66 -13.03 -6.65 -3.10
N SER A 67 -13.48 -5.39 -3.16
CA SER A 67 -13.58 -4.66 -4.43
C SER A 67 -12.22 -4.55 -5.10
N GLU A 68 -12.21 -4.34 -6.41
CA GLU A 68 -10.97 -4.16 -7.19
C GLU A 68 -10.15 -2.99 -6.65
N LEU A 69 -10.80 -1.86 -6.37
CA LEU A 69 -10.15 -0.67 -5.84
C LEU A 69 -9.52 -0.91 -4.47
N HIS A 70 -10.24 -1.56 -3.57
CA HIS A 70 -9.72 -1.86 -2.23
C HIS A 70 -8.56 -2.86 -2.30
N THR A 71 -8.63 -3.84 -3.18
CA THR A 71 -7.57 -4.83 -3.40
C THR A 71 -6.28 -4.18 -3.90
N VAL A 72 -6.36 -3.29 -4.90
CA VAL A 72 -5.21 -2.52 -5.41
C VAL A 72 -4.58 -1.69 -4.30
N LYS A 73 -5.39 -0.92 -3.58
CA LYS A 73 -4.94 -0.08 -2.48
C LYS A 73 -4.24 -0.91 -1.39
N THR A 74 -4.83 -2.04 -1.00
CA THR A 74 -4.25 -2.94 0.01
C THR A 74 -2.93 -3.52 -0.46
N ALA A 75 -2.83 -3.98 -1.70
CA ALA A 75 -1.58 -4.50 -2.25
C ALA A 75 -0.44 -3.47 -2.20
N LEU A 76 -0.71 -2.22 -2.57
CA LEU A 76 0.28 -1.13 -2.51
C LEU A 76 0.66 -0.77 -1.07
N HIS A 77 -0.28 -0.81 -0.16
CA HIS A 77 -0.05 -0.60 1.28
C HIS A 77 0.90 -1.68 1.84
N GLU A 78 0.62 -2.95 1.58
CA GLU A 78 1.47 -4.05 2.06
C GLU A 78 2.85 -4.06 1.39
N ILE A 79 2.95 -3.75 0.09
CA ILE A 79 4.25 -3.56 -0.58
C ILE A 79 5.07 -2.47 0.12
N THR A 80 4.42 -1.40 0.57
CA THR A 80 5.10 -0.33 1.30
C THR A 80 5.65 -0.83 2.63
N HIS A 81 4.91 -1.66 3.36
CA HIS A 81 5.43 -2.30 4.57
C HIS A 81 6.65 -3.16 4.29
N VAL A 82 6.68 -3.91 3.19
CA VAL A 82 7.86 -4.68 2.78
C VAL A 82 9.05 -3.77 2.53
N LEU A 83 8.85 -2.66 1.82
CA LEU A 83 9.92 -1.75 1.41
C LEU A 83 10.48 -0.91 2.55
N LEU A 84 9.62 -0.44 3.47
CA LEU A 84 9.98 0.54 4.48
C LEU A 84 10.06 -0.01 5.91
N HIS A 85 9.32 -1.07 6.22
CA HIS A 85 9.10 -1.50 7.59
C HIS A 85 9.46 -2.96 7.86
N SER A 86 10.25 -3.57 6.99
CA SER A 86 10.70 -4.97 7.16
C SER A 86 11.87 -5.13 8.14
N ASP A 87 12.52 -4.03 8.54
CA ASP A 87 13.57 -4.08 9.57
C ASP A 87 12.94 -4.20 10.97
N ARG A 88 13.24 -5.31 11.64
CA ARG A 88 12.77 -5.56 13.03
C ARG A 88 13.34 -4.57 14.05
N ASN A 89 14.41 -3.86 13.71
CA ASN A 89 15.03 -2.85 14.57
C ASN A 89 14.48 -1.44 14.34
N ASP A 90 13.51 -1.29 13.44
CA ASP A 90 12.85 -0.02 13.21
C ASP A 90 12.13 0.45 14.48
N LYS A 91 12.51 1.66 14.92
CA LYS A 91 11.99 2.28 16.16
C LYS A 91 10.69 3.05 15.95
N LYS A 92 10.19 3.11 14.71
CA LYS A 92 8.93 3.78 14.44
C LYS A 92 7.76 3.11 15.16
N SER A 93 6.83 3.92 15.62
CA SER A 93 5.58 3.42 16.18
C SER A 93 4.75 2.69 15.10
N SER A 94 3.84 1.84 15.53
CA SER A 94 2.88 1.19 14.60
C SER A 94 2.09 2.24 13.83
N PHE A 95 1.67 3.32 14.49
CA PHE A 95 0.93 4.42 13.86
C PHE A 95 1.72 5.12 12.75
N GLU A 96 3.01 5.41 12.96
CA GLU A 96 3.87 6.01 11.95
C GLU A 96 4.02 5.09 10.74
N ARG A 97 4.26 3.81 10.96
CA ARG A 97 4.37 2.82 9.87
C ARG A 97 3.09 2.71 9.06
N GLU A 98 1.94 2.63 9.73
CA GLU A 98 0.64 2.58 9.07
C GLU A 98 0.38 3.86 8.26
N THR A 99 0.69 5.02 8.81
CA THR A 99 0.48 6.30 8.11
C THR A 99 1.39 6.45 6.90
N GLU A 100 2.65 6.04 6.99
CA GLU A 100 3.57 6.04 5.84
C GLU A 100 3.08 5.09 4.75
N ALA A 101 2.67 3.87 5.11
CA ALA A 101 2.16 2.89 4.15
C ALA A 101 0.87 3.38 3.47
N GLU A 102 -0.05 3.94 4.23
CA GLU A 102 -1.30 4.49 3.69
C GLU A 102 -1.05 5.71 2.79
N SER A 103 -0.09 6.57 3.17
CA SER A 103 0.28 7.74 2.37
C SER A 103 0.88 7.34 1.02
N VAL A 104 1.77 6.37 0.99
CA VAL A 104 2.35 5.85 -0.26
C VAL A 104 1.26 5.23 -1.13
N ALA A 105 0.40 4.38 -0.56
CA ALA A 105 -0.69 3.76 -1.30
C ALA A 105 -1.63 4.82 -1.90
N TYR A 106 -1.97 5.86 -1.14
CA TYR A 106 -2.79 6.97 -1.63
C TYR A 106 -2.15 7.70 -2.81
N VAL A 107 -0.88 8.09 -2.68
CA VAL A 107 -0.16 8.82 -3.75
C VAL A 107 -0.06 7.98 -5.02
N VAL A 108 0.26 6.69 -4.91
CA VAL A 108 0.35 5.79 -6.06
C VAL A 108 -1.03 5.59 -6.70
N CYS A 109 -2.07 5.31 -5.92
CA CYS A 109 -3.44 5.19 -6.43
C CYS A 109 -3.88 6.46 -7.15
N ASN A 110 -3.64 7.63 -6.57
CA ASN A 110 -3.99 8.91 -7.19
C ASN A 110 -3.25 9.13 -8.52
N ALA A 111 -1.97 8.78 -8.61
CA ALA A 111 -1.20 8.85 -9.86
C ALA A 111 -1.75 7.90 -10.94
N LEU A 112 -2.36 6.80 -10.55
CA LEU A 112 -3.04 5.86 -11.44
C LEU A 112 -4.49 6.27 -11.78
N GLY A 113 -4.96 7.42 -11.30
CA GLY A 113 -6.33 7.89 -11.49
C GLY A 113 -7.35 7.20 -10.60
N LEU A 114 -6.92 6.54 -9.53
CA LEU A 114 -7.76 5.82 -8.58
C LEU A 114 -7.96 6.66 -7.31
N ASP A 115 -9.21 7.00 -6.99
CA ASP A 115 -9.54 7.81 -5.81
C ASP A 115 -9.74 6.94 -4.57
N THR A 116 -8.83 7.06 -3.63
CA THR A 116 -8.88 6.41 -2.31
C THR A 116 -8.91 7.42 -1.15
N ALA A 117 -9.17 8.68 -1.43
CA ALA A 117 -9.08 9.79 -0.47
C ALA A 117 -9.96 9.57 0.76
N GLU A 118 -11.17 9.09 0.58
CA GLU A 118 -12.13 8.83 1.66
C GLU A 118 -11.58 7.85 2.70
N TYR A 119 -10.80 6.87 2.25
CA TYR A 119 -10.15 5.91 3.14
C TYR A 119 -8.88 6.47 3.79
N SER A 120 -8.06 7.20 3.05
CA SER A 120 -6.71 7.60 3.46
C SER A 120 -6.67 8.87 4.29
N PHE A 121 -7.57 9.83 4.07
CA PHE A 121 -7.56 11.13 4.74
C PHE A 121 -7.63 11.08 6.27
N PRO A 122 -8.41 10.20 6.92
CA PRO A 122 -8.41 10.09 8.37
C PRO A 122 -7.03 9.82 8.97
N TYR A 123 -6.22 8.99 8.31
CA TYR A 123 -4.85 8.71 8.74
C TYR A 123 -3.94 9.93 8.62
N LEU A 124 -3.99 10.60 7.48
CA LEU A 124 -3.14 11.76 7.20
C LEU A 124 -3.46 12.94 8.13
N THR A 125 -4.74 13.14 8.44
CA THR A 125 -5.18 14.22 9.34
C THR A 125 -4.70 13.97 10.77
N SER A 126 -4.90 12.78 11.31
CA SER A 126 -4.41 12.41 12.64
C SER A 126 -2.91 12.57 12.75
N TRP A 127 -2.18 12.10 11.75
CA TRP A 127 -0.73 12.16 11.74
C TRP A 127 -0.17 13.58 11.80
N SER A 128 -0.76 14.51 11.03
CA SER A 128 -0.35 15.92 11.01
C SER A 128 -0.54 16.62 12.36
N GLN A 129 -1.44 16.13 13.21
CA GLN A 129 -1.73 16.70 14.52
C GLN A 129 -0.76 16.22 15.62
N GLU A 130 -0.16 15.05 15.46
CA GLU A 130 0.62 14.37 16.51
C GLU A 130 2.15 14.56 16.35
N HIS A 131 2.62 15.08 15.22
CA HIS A 131 4.04 15.15 14.91
C HIS A 131 4.58 16.58 14.73
N THR A 132 5.87 16.73 15.03
CA THR A 132 6.59 17.99 14.79
C THR A 132 6.80 18.21 13.28
N PRO A 133 6.97 19.46 12.83
CA PRO A 133 7.26 19.76 11.42
C PRO A 133 8.49 19.04 10.88
N LYS A 134 9.50 18.79 11.71
CA LYS A 134 10.71 18.07 11.31
C LYS A 134 10.44 16.59 11.04
N GLU A 135 9.67 15.92 11.91
CA GLU A 135 9.27 14.53 11.75
C GLU A 135 8.40 14.37 10.51
N LEU A 136 7.41 15.24 10.33
CA LEU A 136 6.57 15.27 9.14
C LEU A 136 7.38 15.42 7.85
N LYS A 137 8.37 16.33 7.83
CA LYS A 137 9.22 16.54 6.65
C LYS A 137 10.02 15.31 6.28
N SER A 138 10.57 14.61 7.26
CA SER A 138 11.36 13.38 7.04
C SER A 138 10.49 12.26 6.48
N SER A 139 9.32 12.05 7.05
CA SER A 139 8.38 11.04 6.58
C SER A 139 7.78 11.39 5.21
N LEU A 140 7.46 12.64 4.94
CA LEU A 140 6.99 13.09 3.62
C LEU A 140 8.04 12.87 2.53
N PHE A 141 9.31 13.10 2.83
CA PHE A 141 10.39 12.80 1.90
C PHE A 141 10.45 11.30 1.58
N LEU A 142 10.35 10.45 2.60
CA LEU A 142 10.36 9.01 2.45
C LEU A 142 9.15 8.50 1.67
N VAL A 143 7.96 8.99 1.99
CA VAL A 143 6.70 8.68 1.27
C VAL A 143 6.83 9.04 -0.20
N ARG A 144 7.26 10.26 -0.50
CA ARG A 144 7.44 10.72 -1.88
C ARG A 144 8.43 9.84 -2.65
N LYS A 145 9.61 9.61 -2.10
CA LYS A 145 10.65 8.78 -2.72
C LYS A 145 10.15 7.38 -3.04
N THR A 146 9.44 6.77 -2.10
CA THR A 146 8.90 5.41 -2.25
C THR A 146 7.78 5.38 -3.27
N ALA A 147 6.85 6.33 -3.21
CA ALA A 147 5.76 6.44 -4.19
C ALA A 147 6.29 6.67 -5.61
N ASP A 148 7.23 7.58 -5.79
CA ASP A 148 7.87 7.84 -7.10
C ASP A 148 8.53 6.57 -7.66
N SER A 149 9.22 5.80 -6.81
CA SER A 149 9.84 4.53 -7.22
C SER A 149 8.79 3.50 -7.69
N ILE A 150 7.71 3.34 -6.93
CA ILE A 150 6.62 2.41 -7.27
C ILE A 150 5.94 2.85 -8.58
N ILE A 151 5.60 4.13 -8.71
CA ILE A 151 4.94 4.68 -9.90
C ILE A 151 5.80 4.43 -11.15
N ASN A 152 7.10 4.75 -11.09
CA ASN A 152 8.00 4.55 -12.22
C ASN A 152 8.09 3.07 -12.64
N GLN A 153 8.17 2.15 -11.67
CA GLN A 153 8.19 0.72 -11.96
C GLN A 153 6.86 0.25 -12.58
N LEU A 154 5.71 0.74 -12.07
CA LEU A 154 4.40 0.42 -12.63
C LEU A 154 4.24 0.94 -14.06
N ILE A 155 4.68 2.15 -14.35
CA ILE A 155 4.64 2.72 -15.71
C ILE A 155 5.38 1.79 -16.68
N ILE A 156 6.59 1.35 -16.33
CA ILE A 156 7.37 0.43 -17.16
C ILE A 156 6.61 -0.88 -17.41
N GLN A 157 5.94 -1.43 -16.39
CA GLN A 157 5.20 -2.68 -16.53
C GLN A 157 3.87 -2.52 -17.29
N LEU A 158 3.31 -1.32 -17.31
CA LEU A 158 2.02 -1.02 -17.96
C LEU A 158 2.20 -0.53 -19.41
N GLU A 159 3.39 -0.09 -19.81
CA GLU A 159 3.68 0.26 -21.18
C GLU A 159 3.43 -0.95 -22.10
N PRO A 160 2.81 -0.75 -23.27
CA PRO A 160 2.67 -1.83 -24.25
C PRO A 160 4.06 -2.27 -24.72
N GLU A 161 4.29 -3.59 -24.78
CA GLU A 161 5.49 -4.14 -25.40
C GLU A 161 5.64 -3.54 -26.80
N GLN A 162 6.66 -2.73 -27.00
CA GLN A 162 7.02 -2.30 -28.34
C GLN A 162 7.49 -3.57 -29.06
N HIS A 163 6.65 -4.11 -29.93
CA HIS A 163 7.09 -5.10 -30.90
C HIS A 163 8.24 -4.47 -31.69
N MET A 164 9.46 -4.86 -31.37
CA MET A 164 10.57 -4.68 -32.26
C MET A 164 10.23 -5.50 -33.53
N THR A 165 9.61 -4.83 -34.48
CA THR A 165 9.51 -5.36 -35.84
C THR A 165 10.95 -5.39 -36.35
N THR A 166 11.57 -6.54 -36.31
CA THR A 166 12.80 -6.79 -37.03
C THR A 166 12.45 -6.64 -38.52
N ILE A 167 12.88 -5.54 -39.10
CA ILE A 167 12.85 -5.36 -40.55
C ILE A 167 14.01 -6.22 -41.07
N GLU A 168 13.67 -7.34 -41.69
CA GLU A 168 14.58 -8.06 -42.55
C GLU A 168 14.79 -7.30 -43.86
#